data_68946657f70a1e4bc395035446c18cca
#
_entry.id   68946657f70a1e4bc395035446c18cca
#
_cell.length_a   1.000
_cell.length_b   1.000
_cell.length_c   1.000
_cell.angle_alpha   90.00
_cell.angle_beta   90.00
_cell.angle_gamma   90.00
#
_symmetry.space_group_name_H-M   'P 1'
#
loop_
_entity.id
_entity.type
_entity.pdbx_description
1 polymer ?
#
loop_
_entity_poly.entity_id
_entity_poly.type
_entity_poly.pdbx_seq_one_letter_code
_entity_poly.pdbx_strand_id
1 'polypeptide(L)'
;MELSELERKALQICEVPNLEGRGQNVVFSKSLIYHDLFVRGYSISEIGRLLKAHHSSVIHLLKRYNEWLEYDKEFKMLVEKFNSYGNRNK
;
A
#
# COMPACT_ATOMS: atom_id res chain seq x y z
N MET A 1 14.36 3.79 -0.08
CA MET A 1 13.72 2.62 -0.73
C MET A 1 13.19 3.02 -2.09
N GLU A 2 13.50 2.23 -3.09
CA GLU A 2 12.99 2.49 -4.43
C GLU A 2 11.54 2.07 -4.55
N LEU A 3 10.84 2.71 -5.47
CA LEU A 3 9.43 2.39 -5.69
C LEU A 3 9.24 0.92 -6.06
N SER A 4 10.12 0.36 -6.89
CA SER A 4 9.99 -1.03 -7.29
C SER A 4 10.13 -1.98 -6.11
N GLU A 5 10.98 -1.65 -5.14
CA GLU A 5 11.13 -2.47 -3.95
C GLU A 5 9.87 -2.37 -3.09
N LEU A 6 9.31 -1.17 -2.97
CA LEU A 6 8.10 -0.96 -2.20
C LEU A 6 6.93 -1.74 -2.81
N GLU A 7 6.80 -1.69 -4.14
CA GLU A 7 5.76 -2.43 -4.83
C GLU A 7 5.92 -3.93 -4.61
N ARG A 8 7.15 -4.43 -4.76
CA ARG A 8 7.41 -5.86 -4.58
C ARG A 8 7.07 -6.31 -3.17
N LYS A 9 7.44 -5.51 -2.19
CA LYS A 9 7.15 -5.79 -0.80
C LYS A 9 5.64 -5.93 -0.56
N ALA A 10 4.87 -4.96 -1.06
CA ALA A 10 3.43 -4.97 -0.88
C ALA A 10 2.78 -6.15 -1.61
N LEU A 11 3.23 -6.41 -2.84
CA LEU A 11 2.68 -7.51 -3.62
C LEU A 11 2.95 -8.86 -2.96
N GLN A 12 4.14 -9.02 -2.41
CA GLN A 12 4.50 -10.27 -1.76
C GLN A 12 3.68 -10.49 -0.50
N ILE A 13 3.51 -9.44 0.29
CA ILE A 13 2.75 -9.55 1.54
C ILE A 13 1.28 -9.84 1.27
N CYS A 14 0.72 -9.22 0.26
CA CYS A 14 -0.68 -9.41 -0.10
C CYS A 14 -0.90 -10.60 -1.01
N GLU A 15 0.19 -11.26 -1.45
CA GLU A 15 0.14 -12.47 -2.26
C GLU A 15 -0.59 -12.26 -3.57
N VAL A 16 -0.25 -11.18 -4.26
CA VAL A 16 -0.79 -10.90 -5.59
C VAL A 16 0.37 -10.68 -6.57
N PRO A 17 0.19 -11.03 -7.85
CA PRO A 17 1.29 -10.96 -8.81
C PRO A 17 1.61 -9.55 -9.30
N ASN A 18 0.63 -8.65 -9.29
CA ASN A 18 0.83 -7.29 -9.75
C ASN A 18 -0.28 -6.40 -9.25
N LEU A 19 -0.20 -5.11 -9.57
CA LEU A 19 -1.18 -4.13 -9.11
C LEU A 19 -2.35 -3.96 -10.08
N GLU A 20 -2.43 -4.79 -11.10
CA GLU A 20 -3.55 -4.77 -12.02
C GLU A 20 -4.67 -5.63 -11.46
N GLY A 21 -5.88 -5.31 -11.83
CA GLY A 21 -7.02 -6.06 -11.37
C GLY A 21 -7.75 -5.35 -10.26
N ARG A 22 -8.81 -6.00 -9.76
CA ARG A 22 -9.72 -5.37 -8.80
C ARG A 22 -9.95 -6.20 -7.55
N GLY A 23 -9.19 -7.26 -7.37
CA GLY A 23 -9.34 -8.09 -6.18
C GLY A 23 -9.01 -7.32 -4.92
N GLN A 24 -9.55 -7.78 -3.81
CA GLN A 24 -9.35 -7.10 -2.54
C GLN A 24 -7.89 -7.00 -2.16
N ASN A 25 -7.13 -8.06 -2.41
CA ASN A 25 -5.70 -8.03 -2.06
C ASN A 25 -4.91 -7.06 -2.93
N VAL A 26 -5.34 -6.85 -4.18
CA VAL A 26 -4.73 -5.84 -5.03
C VAL A 26 -5.00 -4.45 -4.46
N VAL A 27 -6.23 -4.21 -4.04
CA VAL A 27 -6.61 -2.92 -3.46
C VAL A 27 -5.86 -2.69 -2.17
N PHE A 28 -5.72 -3.72 -1.34
CA PHE A 28 -4.94 -3.61 -0.10
C PHE A 28 -3.49 -3.27 -0.41
N SER A 29 -2.90 -3.90 -1.44
CA SER A 29 -1.53 -3.61 -1.84
C SER A 29 -1.36 -2.15 -2.22
N LYS A 30 -2.28 -1.63 -3.02
CA LYS A 30 -2.24 -0.23 -3.42
C LYS A 30 -2.32 0.69 -2.21
N SER A 31 -3.21 0.36 -1.28
CA SER A 31 -3.39 1.16 -0.09
C SER A 31 -2.12 1.20 0.76
N LEU A 32 -1.44 0.07 0.89
CA LEU A 32 -0.18 0.00 1.63
C LEU A 32 0.88 0.88 0.98
N ILE A 33 0.98 0.83 -0.35
CA ILE A 33 1.97 1.61 -1.08
C ILE A 33 1.67 3.10 -0.97
N TYR A 34 0.42 3.48 -1.21
CA TYR A 34 0.04 4.89 -1.16
C TYR A 34 0.29 5.48 0.23
N HIS A 35 -0.07 4.72 1.27
CA HIS A 35 0.13 5.19 2.63
C HIS A 35 1.61 5.36 2.95
N ASP A 36 2.42 4.38 2.54
CA ASP A 36 3.85 4.44 2.82
C ASP A 36 4.48 5.67 2.17
N LEU A 37 4.14 5.93 0.91
CA LEU A 37 4.66 7.10 0.22
C LEU A 37 4.19 8.39 0.87
N PHE A 38 2.92 8.42 1.27
CA PHE A 38 2.36 9.61 1.89
C PHE A 38 3.08 9.94 3.20
N VAL A 39 3.34 8.91 4.00
CA VAL A 39 4.05 9.10 5.28
C VAL A 39 5.48 9.56 5.04
N ARG A 40 6.09 9.18 3.92
CA ARG A 40 7.44 9.61 3.58
C ARG A 40 7.48 11.04 3.05
N GLY A 41 6.34 11.69 2.89
CA GLY A 41 6.29 13.08 2.47
C GLY A 41 5.88 13.33 1.03
N TYR A 42 5.54 12.29 0.29
CA TYR A 42 5.06 12.49 -1.07
C TYR A 42 3.66 13.06 -1.05
N SER A 43 3.40 14.01 -1.94
CA SER A 43 2.06 14.57 -2.05
C SER A 43 1.14 13.60 -2.80
N ILE A 44 -0.17 13.83 -2.67
CA ILE A 44 -1.14 13.03 -3.38
C ILE A 44 -0.90 13.06 -4.89
N SER A 45 -0.58 14.24 -5.42
CA SER A 45 -0.28 14.39 -6.85
C SER A 45 0.95 13.60 -7.25
N GLU A 46 1.98 13.61 -6.43
CA GLU A 46 3.19 12.87 -6.71
C GLU A 46 2.93 11.37 -6.70
N ILE A 47 2.17 10.90 -5.72
CA ILE A 47 1.83 9.49 -5.64
C ILE A 47 1.05 9.06 -6.88
N GLY A 48 0.08 9.86 -7.28
CA GLY A 48 -0.70 9.56 -8.48
C GLY A 48 0.16 9.49 -9.72
N ARG A 49 1.12 10.40 -9.83
CA ARG A 49 2.02 10.42 -10.99
C ARG A 49 2.94 9.20 -11.01
N LEU A 50 3.52 8.86 -9.86
CA LEU A 50 4.43 7.74 -9.76
C LEU A 50 3.75 6.41 -10.09
N LEU A 51 2.51 6.26 -9.65
CA LEU A 51 1.81 4.99 -9.79
C LEU A 51 0.77 5.01 -10.91
N LYS A 52 0.74 6.08 -11.68
CA LYS A 52 -0.20 6.25 -12.79
C LYS A 52 -1.64 6.06 -12.33
N ALA A 53 -1.95 6.67 -11.20
CA ALA A 53 -3.27 6.59 -10.59
C ALA A 53 -3.89 7.97 -10.53
N HIS A 54 -5.22 8.02 -10.65
CA HIS A 54 -5.95 9.27 -10.50
C HIS A 54 -5.84 9.72 -9.05
N HIS A 55 -5.71 11.04 -8.84
CA HIS A 55 -5.51 11.52 -7.47
C HIS A 55 -6.71 11.21 -6.57
N SER A 56 -7.91 11.14 -7.13
CA SER A 56 -9.07 10.78 -6.32
C SER A 56 -8.98 9.34 -5.81
N SER A 57 -8.38 8.45 -6.61
CA SER A 57 -8.14 7.08 -6.16
C SER A 57 -7.14 7.05 -5.01
N VAL A 58 -6.10 7.88 -5.08
CA VAL A 58 -5.12 7.96 -4.01
C VAL A 58 -5.79 8.43 -2.73
N ILE A 59 -6.56 9.50 -2.81
CA ILE A 59 -7.27 10.03 -1.65
C ILE A 59 -8.20 8.97 -1.06
N HIS A 60 -8.94 8.28 -1.93
CA HIS A 60 -9.89 7.26 -1.49
C HIS A 60 -9.19 6.15 -0.71
N LEU A 61 -8.08 5.65 -1.24
CA LEU A 61 -7.37 4.55 -0.59
C LEU A 61 -6.64 4.99 0.66
N LEU A 62 -6.19 6.25 0.74
CA LEU A 62 -5.62 6.76 1.97
C LEU A 62 -6.65 6.81 3.09
N LYS A 63 -7.89 7.18 2.76
CA LYS A 63 -8.97 7.17 3.73
C LYS A 63 -9.33 5.75 4.14
N ARG A 64 -9.44 4.85 3.16
CA ARG A 64 -9.77 3.46 3.44
C ARG A 64 -8.71 2.78 4.28
N TYR A 65 -7.45 3.16 4.10
CA TYR A 65 -6.37 2.60 4.90
C TYR A 65 -6.69 2.74 6.39
N ASN A 66 -7.07 3.93 6.82
CA ASN A 66 -7.35 4.18 8.23
C ASN A 66 -8.57 3.41 8.70
N GLU A 67 -9.60 3.31 7.86
CA GLU A 67 -10.81 2.57 8.21
C GLU A 67 -10.52 1.08 8.34
N TRP A 68 -9.81 0.53 7.37
CA TRP A 68 -9.48 -0.90 7.39
C TRP A 68 -8.56 -1.24 8.54
N LEU A 69 -7.63 -0.35 8.84
CA LEU A 69 -6.71 -0.58 9.95
C LEU A 69 -7.47 -0.72 11.26
N GLU A 70 -8.57 0.00 11.39
CA GLU A 70 -9.37 -0.04 12.61
C GLU A 70 -10.34 -1.20 12.65
N TYR A 71 -10.97 -1.52 11.52
CA TYR A 71 -12.09 -2.46 11.51
C TYR A 71 -11.84 -3.77 10.78
N ASP A 72 -10.79 -3.88 9.99
CA ASP A 72 -10.54 -5.08 9.19
C ASP A 72 -9.33 -5.82 9.75
N LYS A 73 -9.58 -6.97 10.38
CA LYS A 73 -8.51 -7.74 11.01
C LYS A 73 -7.48 -8.23 10.00
N GLU A 74 -7.95 -8.62 8.82
CA GLU A 74 -7.06 -9.13 7.79
C GLU A 74 -6.12 -8.02 7.32
N PHE A 75 -6.65 -6.84 7.07
CA PHE A 75 -5.82 -5.71 6.65
C PHE A 75 -4.83 -5.32 7.74
N LYS A 76 -5.27 -5.35 8.98
CA LYS A 76 -4.40 -5.04 10.11
C LYS A 76 -3.21 -6.00 10.16
N MET A 77 -3.46 -7.29 9.91
CA MET A 77 -2.38 -8.26 9.86
C MET A 77 -1.43 -7.98 8.71
N LEU A 78 -1.95 -7.58 7.58
CA LEU A 78 -1.12 -7.23 6.43
C LEU A 78 -0.23 -6.02 6.75
N VAL A 79 -0.79 -5.03 7.43
CA VAL A 79 -0.02 -3.84 7.83
C VAL A 79 1.11 -4.25 8.76
N GLU A 80 0.82 -5.12 9.72
CA GLU A 80 1.85 -5.58 10.65
C GLU A 80 2.98 -6.30 9.91
N LYS A 81 2.62 -7.16 8.96
CA LYS A 81 3.61 -7.85 8.15
C LYS A 81 4.41 -6.86 7.32
N PHE A 82 3.74 -5.88 6.75
CA PHE A 82 4.39 -4.88 5.92
C PHE A 82 5.41 -4.10 6.73
N ASN A 83 5.05 -3.70 7.94
CA ASN A 83 5.94 -2.92 8.79
C ASN A 83 7.10 -3.75 9.33
N SER A 84 6.92 -5.05 9.47
CA SER A 84 7.97 -5.94 9.95
C SER A 84 8.89 -6.42 8.84
N TYR A 85 8.47 -6.25 7.59
CA TYR A 85 9.24 -6.74 6.45
C TYR A 85 10.60 -6.06 6.40
N GLY A 86 11.63 -6.88 6.28
CA GLY A 86 12.98 -6.36 6.22
C GLY A 86 13.62 -6.09 7.57
N ASN A 87 12.85 -6.15 8.65
CA ASN A 87 13.40 -5.93 9.99
C ASN A 87 13.84 -7.21 10.65
N ARG A 88 13.38 -8.33 10.20
CA ARG A 88 13.63 -9.61 10.85
C ARG A 88 15.06 -10.10 10.67
N ASN A 89 15.83 -9.43 9.87
CA ASN A 89 17.22 -9.81 9.63
C ASN A 89 18.18 -9.06 10.52
N LYS A 90 17.66 -8.33 11.45
CA LYS A 90 18.51 -7.57 12.36
C LYS A 90 19.00 -8.39 13.50
#